data_1bad580ca99b2ae103f94b83cf392218
#
_entry.id   1bad580ca99b2ae103f94b83cf392218
#
_cell.length_a   1.000
_cell.length_b   1.000
_cell.length_c   1.000
_cell.angle_alpha   90.00
_cell.angle_beta   90.00
_cell.angle_gamma   90.00
#
_symmetry.space_group_name_H-M   'P 1'
#
loop_
_entity.id
_entity.type
_entity.pdbx_description
1 polymer ?
#
loop_
_entity_poly.entity_id
_entity_poly.type
_entity_poly.pdbx_seq_one_letter_code
_entity_poly.pdbx_strand_id
1 'polypeptide(L)'
;MHQSKLVQQVINKVMVDGKKSLAERTVYDALDILAKRAKDEPVVALENSIKTLTPVLEVRSRRVGGATYQVPVEVPSRRARTLAVRWLVEFARNRREKTMSERLAAELLDALSQQGGAFKRKDDIYRMAKANQAFAHYRW
;
A
#
# COMPACT_ATOMS: atom_id res chain seq x y z
N MET A 1 18.07 -11.39 9.63
CA MET A 1 16.97 -11.71 8.75
C MET A 1 15.65 -11.21 9.27
N HIS A 2 14.82 -10.73 8.39
CA HIS A 2 13.57 -10.08 8.78
C HIS A 2 12.43 -11.09 8.75
N GLN A 3 12.06 -11.62 9.93
CA GLN A 3 10.98 -12.60 10.07
C GLN A 3 9.71 -11.93 10.56
N SER A 4 8.98 -11.32 9.62
CA SER A 4 7.73 -10.63 9.90
C SER A 4 6.69 -11.08 8.89
N LYS A 5 5.45 -11.21 9.32
CA LYS A 5 4.34 -11.52 8.41
C LYS A 5 4.21 -10.43 7.34
N LEU A 6 4.42 -9.19 7.72
CA LEU A 6 4.35 -8.07 6.78
C LEU A 6 5.45 -8.17 5.74
N VAL A 7 6.68 -8.47 6.16
CA VAL A 7 7.80 -8.64 5.23
C VAL A 7 7.49 -9.77 4.24
N GLN A 8 6.98 -10.91 4.71
CA GLN A 8 6.60 -12.01 3.84
C GLN A 8 5.49 -11.61 2.86
N GLN A 9 4.55 -10.83 3.31
CA GLN A 9 3.46 -10.34 2.47
C GLN A 9 3.99 -9.46 1.34
N VAL A 10 4.94 -8.59 1.63
CA VAL A 10 5.59 -7.73 0.63
C VAL A 10 6.38 -8.59 -0.36
N ILE A 11 7.16 -9.56 0.14
CA ILE A 11 7.93 -10.48 -0.70
C ILE A 11 7.01 -11.21 -1.67
N ASN A 12 5.90 -11.76 -1.17
CA ASN A 12 4.96 -12.49 -2.01
C ASN A 12 4.36 -11.60 -3.09
N LYS A 13 4.11 -10.33 -2.78
CA LYS A 13 3.55 -9.40 -3.77
C LYS A 13 4.57 -8.96 -4.81
N VAL A 14 5.83 -8.82 -4.41
CA VAL A 14 6.93 -8.46 -5.33
C VAL A 14 7.30 -9.62 -6.26
N MET A 15 7.12 -10.85 -5.80
CA MET A 15 7.53 -12.05 -6.52
C MET A 15 6.87 -12.13 -7.91
N VAL A 16 7.70 -12.50 -8.91
CA VAL A 16 7.25 -12.72 -10.30
C VAL A 16 7.74 -14.10 -10.74
N ASP A 17 6.87 -14.87 -11.36
CA ASP A 17 7.19 -16.18 -11.92
C ASP A 17 7.80 -17.16 -10.91
N GLY A 18 7.39 -17.07 -9.66
CA GLY A 18 7.86 -17.98 -8.61
C GLY A 18 9.29 -17.76 -8.16
N LYS A 19 9.94 -16.68 -8.56
CA LYS A 19 11.33 -16.38 -8.22
C LYS A 19 11.44 -15.79 -6.81
N LYS A 20 11.18 -16.60 -5.82
CA LYS A 20 11.11 -16.17 -4.43
C LYS A 20 12.44 -15.65 -3.90
N SER A 21 13.55 -16.31 -4.21
CA SER A 21 14.88 -15.88 -3.76
C SER A 21 15.22 -14.48 -4.24
N LEU A 22 14.87 -14.15 -5.48
CA LEU A 22 15.09 -12.82 -6.04
C LEU A 22 14.20 -11.80 -5.33
N ALA A 23 12.95 -12.14 -5.09
CA ALA A 23 12.02 -11.25 -4.38
C ALA A 23 12.48 -10.98 -2.95
N GLU A 24 12.96 -12.00 -2.24
CA GLU A 24 13.50 -11.85 -0.89
C GLU A 24 14.68 -10.88 -0.88
N ARG A 25 15.63 -11.08 -1.79
CA ARG A 25 16.80 -10.21 -1.89
C ARG A 25 16.39 -8.76 -2.18
N THR A 26 15.46 -8.59 -3.12
CA THR A 26 14.94 -7.27 -3.48
C THR A 26 14.34 -6.56 -2.28
N VAL A 27 13.50 -7.24 -1.53
CA VAL A 27 12.83 -6.66 -0.36
C VAL A 27 13.83 -6.38 0.76
N TYR A 28 14.77 -7.31 1.03
CA TYR A 28 15.76 -7.10 2.08
C TYR A 28 16.68 -5.91 1.74
N ASP A 29 17.10 -5.79 0.49
CA ASP A 29 17.90 -4.64 0.05
C ASP A 29 17.11 -3.34 0.20
N ALA A 30 15.82 -3.37 -0.15
CA ALA A 30 14.96 -2.20 0.01
C ALA A 30 14.83 -1.78 1.47
N LEU A 31 14.67 -2.76 2.37
CA LEU A 31 14.57 -2.50 3.81
C LEU A 31 15.87 -1.92 4.36
N ASP A 32 17.02 -2.37 3.88
CA ASP A 32 18.31 -1.81 4.30
C ASP A 32 18.43 -0.35 3.89
N ILE A 33 18.05 -0.01 2.67
CA ILE A 33 18.04 1.36 2.19
C ILE A 33 17.08 2.21 3.03
N LEU A 34 15.89 1.70 3.26
CA LEU A 34 14.87 2.39 4.04
C LEU A 34 15.34 2.67 5.46
N ALA A 35 15.94 1.67 6.11
CA ALA A 35 16.41 1.80 7.48
C ALA A 35 17.47 2.88 7.61
N LYS A 36 18.41 2.95 6.68
CA LYS A 36 19.47 3.95 6.68
C LYS A 36 18.91 5.36 6.53
N ARG A 37 17.96 5.55 5.64
CA ARG A 37 17.38 6.87 5.38
C ARG A 37 16.37 7.30 6.43
N ALA A 38 15.58 6.36 6.94
CA ALA A 38 14.59 6.64 7.98
C ALA A 38 15.20 6.68 9.38
N LYS A 39 16.45 6.20 9.52
CA LYS A 39 17.17 6.13 10.81
C LYS A 39 16.38 5.31 11.85
N ASP A 40 15.85 4.17 11.41
CA ASP A 40 15.05 3.30 12.25
C ASP A 40 15.34 1.84 11.88
N GLU A 41 14.84 0.90 12.67
CA GLU A 41 14.97 -0.50 12.32
C GLU A 41 14.17 -0.82 11.05
N PRO A 42 14.67 -1.74 10.20
CA PRO A 42 14.02 -2.00 8.91
C PRO A 42 12.55 -2.40 9.03
N VAL A 43 12.23 -3.31 9.94
CA VAL A 43 10.85 -3.78 10.09
C VAL A 43 9.95 -2.69 10.66
N VAL A 44 10.46 -1.92 11.63
CA VAL A 44 9.70 -0.80 12.21
C VAL A 44 9.42 0.27 11.16
N ALA A 45 10.42 0.62 10.35
CA ALA A 45 10.24 1.59 9.27
C ALA A 45 9.21 1.10 8.25
N LEU A 46 9.26 -0.19 7.90
CA LEU A 46 8.29 -0.79 6.99
C LEU A 46 6.88 -0.75 7.58
N GLU A 47 6.72 -1.13 8.85
CA GLU A 47 5.42 -1.11 9.51
C GLU A 47 4.83 0.29 9.54
N ASN A 48 5.65 1.30 9.85
CA ASN A 48 5.20 2.69 9.88
C ASN A 48 4.77 3.18 8.48
N SER A 49 5.54 2.82 7.45
CA SER A 49 5.21 3.16 6.07
C SER A 49 3.88 2.53 5.64
N ILE A 50 3.71 1.25 5.92
CA ILE A 50 2.48 0.52 5.57
C ILE A 50 1.29 1.06 6.35
N LYS A 51 1.49 1.41 7.63
CA LYS A 51 0.44 2.01 8.44
C LYS A 51 -0.08 3.30 7.81
N THR A 52 0.82 4.12 7.27
CA THR A 52 0.45 5.35 6.57
C THR A 52 -0.40 5.05 5.33
N LEU A 53 -0.16 3.95 4.66
CA LEU A 53 -0.88 3.55 3.44
C LEU A 53 -2.15 2.76 3.70
N THR A 54 -2.34 2.26 4.92
CA THR A 54 -3.46 1.38 5.25
C THR A 54 -4.78 2.16 5.32
N PRO A 55 -5.74 1.85 4.46
CA PRO A 55 -7.02 2.55 4.46
C PRO A 55 -7.99 1.99 5.49
N VAL A 56 -8.88 2.82 6.01
CA VAL A 56 -10.01 2.37 6.83
C VAL A 56 -11.31 2.33 6.03
N LEU A 57 -11.33 3.00 4.88
CA LEU A 57 -12.50 3.08 4.00
C LEU A 57 -12.10 2.72 2.57
N GLU A 58 -13.05 2.18 1.83
CA GLU A 58 -12.93 2.06 0.38
C GLU A 58 -14.27 2.46 -0.24
N VAL A 59 -14.27 2.59 -1.56
CA VAL A 59 -15.49 2.99 -2.27
C VAL A 59 -15.90 1.81 -3.15
N ARG A 60 -17.17 1.38 -3.01
CA ARG A 60 -17.71 0.30 -3.81
C ARG A 60 -18.90 0.79 -4.63
N SER A 61 -18.97 0.33 -5.88
CA SER A 61 -20.09 0.65 -6.74
C SER A 61 -21.33 -0.12 -6.30
N ARG A 62 -22.46 0.57 -6.26
CA ARG A 62 -23.75 -0.05 -5.99
C ARG A 62 -24.79 0.53 -6.94
N ARG A 63 -25.60 -0.34 -7.51
CA ARG A 63 -26.68 0.06 -8.42
C ARG A 63 -27.99 0.17 -7.65
N VAL A 64 -28.57 1.38 -7.71
CA VAL A 64 -29.85 1.64 -7.04
C VAL A 64 -30.75 2.38 -8.04
N GLY A 65 -31.90 1.80 -8.36
CA GLY A 65 -32.86 2.45 -9.26
C GLY A 65 -32.30 2.79 -10.65
N GLY A 66 -31.37 1.97 -11.17
CA GLY A 66 -30.76 2.20 -12.47
C GLY A 66 -29.56 3.13 -12.47
N ALA A 67 -29.30 3.80 -11.36
CA ALA A 67 -28.11 4.66 -11.19
C ALA A 67 -27.02 3.91 -10.45
N THR A 68 -25.75 4.21 -10.79
CA THR A 68 -24.59 3.61 -10.10
C THR A 68 -24.01 4.64 -9.15
N TYR A 69 -23.87 4.27 -7.88
CA TYR A 69 -23.29 5.12 -6.84
C TYR A 69 -22.00 4.50 -6.32
N GLN A 70 -21.04 5.36 -6.00
CA GLN A 70 -19.82 4.97 -5.32
C GLN A 70 -20.04 5.11 -3.82
N VAL A 71 -20.27 3.97 -3.15
CA VAL A 71 -20.67 3.95 -1.74
C VAL A 71 -19.45 3.71 -0.85
N PRO A 72 -19.17 4.58 0.14
CA PRO A 72 -18.07 4.34 1.07
C PRO A 72 -18.43 3.22 2.05
N VAL A 73 -17.50 2.29 2.24
CA VAL A 73 -17.66 1.16 3.16
C VAL A 73 -16.38 0.98 3.98
N GLU A 74 -16.53 0.46 5.20
CA GLU A 74 -15.39 0.15 6.04
C GLU A 74 -14.62 -1.04 5.47
N VAL A 75 -13.30 -1.01 5.63
CA VAL A 75 -12.42 -2.08 5.16
C VAL A 75 -11.95 -2.90 6.37
N PRO A 76 -12.18 -4.22 6.36
CA PRO A 76 -11.61 -5.08 7.41
C PRO A 76 -10.08 -4.97 7.45
N SER A 77 -9.49 -5.09 8.64
CA SER A 77 -8.05 -4.90 8.85
C SER A 77 -7.19 -5.74 7.90
N ARG A 78 -7.56 -6.99 7.68
CA ARG A 78 -6.82 -7.89 6.80
C ARG A 78 -6.80 -7.37 5.36
N ARG A 79 -7.95 -6.97 4.86
CA ARG A 79 -8.05 -6.42 3.50
C ARG A 79 -7.35 -5.07 3.38
N ALA A 80 -7.43 -4.25 4.42
CA ALA A 80 -6.76 -2.95 4.43
C ALA A 80 -5.26 -3.11 4.27
N ARG A 81 -4.68 -4.07 4.98
CA ARG A 81 -3.25 -4.37 4.87
C ARG A 81 -2.88 -4.90 3.48
N THR A 82 -3.72 -5.76 2.92
CA THR A 82 -3.53 -6.28 1.57
C THR A 82 -3.55 -5.16 0.54
N LEU A 83 -4.48 -4.22 0.69
CA LEU A 83 -4.56 -3.06 -0.20
C LEU A 83 -3.32 -2.19 -0.10
N ALA A 84 -2.85 -1.92 1.13
CA ALA A 84 -1.65 -1.11 1.35
C ALA A 84 -0.43 -1.72 0.65
N VAL A 85 -0.22 -3.03 0.83
CA VAL A 85 0.89 -3.74 0.20
C VAL A 85 0.76 -3.74 -1.32
N ARG A 86 -0.45 -3.95 -1.83
CA ARG A 86 -0.72 -3.93 -3.27
C ARG A 86 -0.36 -2.57 -3.87
N TRP A 87 -0.82 -1.50 -3.27
CA TRP A 87 -0.54 -0.15 -3.77
C TRP A 87 0.94 0.16 -3.70
N LEU A 88 1.59 -0.21 -2.60
CA LEU A 88 3.03 -0.02 -2.46
C LEU A 88 3.80 -0.63 -3.63
N VAL A 89 3.55 -1.89 -3.93
CA VAL A 89 4.28 -2.60 -4.98
C VAL A 89 3.93 -2.07 -6.37
N GLU A 90 2.65 -1.81 -6.63
CA GLU A 90 2.20 -1.28 -7.92
C GLU A 90 2.87 0.07 -8.23
N PHE A 91 2.86 0.98 -7.28
CA PHE A 91 3.42 2.31 -7.51
C PHE A 91 4.95 2.29 -7.48
N ALA A 92 5.56 1.38 -6.72
CA ALA A 92 7.00 1.20 -6.76
C ALA A 92 7.47 0.76 -8.15
N ARG A 93 6.75 -0.18 -8.78
CA ARG A 93 7.10 -0.66 -10.12
C ARG A 93 7.12 0.44 -11.18
N ASN A 94 6.35 1.49 -10.99
CA ASN A 94 6.23 2.58 -11.96
C ASN A 94 7.18 3.75 -11.66
N ARG A 95 8.06 3.61 -10.68
CA ARG A 95 8.99 4.68 -10.33
C ARG A 95 10.19 4.70 -11.27
N ARG A 96 10.95 5.79 -11.21
CA ARG A 96 12.10 6.07 -12.09
C ARG A 96 13.42 5.47 -11.64
N GLU A 97 13.55 5.12 -10.35
CA GLU A 97 14.79 4.58 -9.82
C GLU A 97 15.22 3.33 -10.59
N LYS A 98 16.52 3.08 -10.62
CA LYS A 98 17.10 2.07 -11.47
C LYS A 98 16.72 0.63 -11.10
N THR A 99 16.80 0.30 -9.81
CA THR A 99 16.50 -1.06 -9.35
C THR A 99 15.16 -1.11 -8.60
N MET A 100 14.57 -2.31 -8.56
CA MET A 100 13.31 -2.48 -7.80
C MET A 100 13.51 -2.24 -6.31
N SER A 101 14.68 -2.59 -5.76
CA SER A 101 15.00 -2.30 -4.36
C SER A 101 14.97 -0.80 -4.07
N GLU A 102 15.58 0.00 -4.94
CA GLU A 102 15.58 1.45 -4.81
C GLU A 102 14.17 2.03 -4.96
N ARG A 103 13.40 1.52 -5.91
CA ARG A 103 12.01 1.96 -6.13
C ARG A 103 11.14 1.68 -4.92
N LEU A 104 11.26 0.48 -4.38
CA LEU A 104 10.46 0.06 -3.23
C LEU A 104 10.83 0.90 -2.00
N ALA A 105 12.12 1.09 -1.74
CA ALA A 105 12.58 1.92 -0.63
C ALA A 105 12.12 3.36 -0.78
N ALA A 106 12.19 3.91 -1.99
CA ALA A 106 11.79 5.29 -2.24
C ALA A 106 10.28 5.48 -2.03
N GLU A 107 9.47 4.51 -2.46
CA GLU A 107 8.03 4.58 -2.25
C GLU A 107 7.67 4.49 -0.76
N LEU A 108 8.38 3.65 -0.01
CA LEU A 108 8.19 3.54 1.44
C LEU A 108 8.58 4.84 2.15
N LEU A 109 9.70 5.45 1.75
CA LEU A 109 10.13 6.73 2.32
C LEU A 109 9.13 7.84 2.04
N ASP A 110 8.63 7.90 0.81
CA ASP A 110 7.62 8.89 0.44
C ASP A 110 6.34 8.68 1.26
N ALA A 111 5.95 7.43 1.49
CA ALA A 111 4.77 7.12 2.33
C ALA A 111 4.94 7.65 3.75
N LEU A 112 6.14 7.51 4.33
CA LEU A 112 6.42 8.05 5.66
C LEU A 112 6.23 9.56 5.71
N SER A 113 6.50 10.25 4.60
CA SER A 113 6.33 11.70 4.47
C SER A 113 4.96 12.08 3.91
N GLN A 114 4.06 11.13 3.83
CA GLN A 114 2.70 11.32 3.26
C GLN A 114 2.76 11.83 1.82
N GLN A 115 3.64 11.24 1.04
CA GLN A 115 3.84 11.56 -0.37
C GLN A 115 3.89 10.26 -1.18
N GLY A 116 4.04 10.39 -2.49
CA GLY A 116 4.19 9.26 -3.39
C GLY A 116 2.86 8.74 -3.92
N GLY A 117 2.95 7.89 -4.95
CA GLY A 117 1.79 7.38 -5.66
C GLY A 117 0.87 6.52 -4.81
N ALA A 118 1.44 5.65 -3.97
CA ALA A 118 0.64 4.78 -3.10
C ALA A 118 -0.17 5.60 -2.09
N PHE A 119 0.46 6.57 -1.45
CA PHE A 119 -0.24 7.45 -0.51
C PHE A 119 -1.33 8.27 -1.23
N LYS A 120 -1.01 8.76 -2.41
CA LYS A 120 -1.96 9.53 -3.21
C LYS A 120 -3.19 8.69 -3.57
N ARG A 121 -2.99 7.41 -3.85
CA ARG A 121 -4.09 6.48 -4.14
C ARG A 121 -5.04 6.37 -2.95
N LYS A 122 -4.50 6.23 -1.74
CA LYS A 122 -5.29 6.22 -0.51
C LYS A 122 -6.04 7.53 -0.33
N ASP A 123 -5.35 8.64 -0.53
CA ASP A 123 -5.94 9.99 -0.39
C ASP A 123 -7.08 10.20 -1.39
N ASP A 124 -6.90 9.77 -2.64
CA ASP A 124 -7.94 9.87 -3.66
C ASP A 124 -9.18 9.07 -3.28
N ILE A 125 -9.00 7.87 -2.72
CA ILE A 125 -10.12 7.04 -2.27
C ILE A 125 -10.85 7.73 -1.12
N TYR A 126 -10.13 8.35 -0.20
CA TYR A 126 -10.74 9.08 0.92
C TYR A 126 -11.52 10.30 0.42
N ARG A 127 -11.02 10.98 -0.59
CA ARG A 127 -11.75 12.10 -1.22
C ARG A 127 -13.03 11.63 -1.88
N MET A 128 -12.98 10.50 -2.59
CA MET A 128 -14.17 9.90 -3.19
C MET A 128 -15.19 9.49 -2.13
N ALA A 129 -14.72 8.87 -1.04
CA ALA A 129 -15.58 8.46 0.07
C ALA A 129 -16.25 9.68 0.70
N LYS A 130 -15.51 10.76 0.89
CA LYS A 130 -16.05 12.00 1.45
C LYS A 130 -17.07 12.64 0.52
N ALA A 131 -16.78 12.68 -0.79
CA ALA A 131 -17.70 13.24 -1.78
C ALA A 131 -18.99 12.44 -1.87
N ASN A 132 -18.94 11.13 -1.60
CA ASN A 132 -20.09 10.23 -1.69
C ASN A 132 -20.67 9.89 -0.32
N GLN A 133 -20.33 10.66 0.71
CA GLN A 133 -20.79 10.42 2.07
C GLN A 133 -22.32 10.37 2.17
N ALA A 134 -23.01 11.17 1.38
CA ALA A 134 -24.48 11.22 1.36
C ALA A 134 -25.10 9.88 0.92
N PHE A 135 -24.33 9.03 0.24
CA PHE A 135 -24.82 7.73 -0.24
C PHE A 135 -24.43 6.58 0.70
N ALA A 136 -23.88 6.86 1.86
CA ALA A 136 -23.47 5.83 2.81
C ALA A 136 -24.64 4.92 3.23
N HIS A 137 -25.87 5.44 3.22
CA HIS A 137 -27.05 4.66 3.54
C HIS A 137 -27.38 3.59 2.48
N TYR A 138 -26.76 3.63 1.31
CA TYR A 138 -26.92 2.61 0.27
C TYR A 138 -25.97 1.42 0.46
N ARG A 139 -25.11 1.47 1.45
CA ARG A 139 -24.16 0.37 1.68
C ARG A 139 -24.91 -0.89 2.12
N TRP A 140 -24.34 -2.02 1.73
CA TRP A 140 -24.92 -3.32 1.99
C TRP A 140 -24.18 -4.19 2.98
#